data_b5cc22d2a1c8fbe33c844a9026c8b071
#
_entry.id   b5cc22d2a1c8fbe33c844a9026c8b071
#
_cell.length_a   1.000
_cell.length_b   1.000
_cell.length_c   1.000
_cell.angle_alpha   90.00
_cell.angle_beta   90.00
_cell.angle_gamma   90.00
#
_symmetry.space_group_name_H-M   'P 1'
#
loop_
_entity.id
_entity.type
_entity.pdbx_description
1 polymer ?
#
loop_
_entity_poly.entity_id
_entity_poly.type
_entity_poly.pdbx_seq_one_letter_code
_entity_poly.pdbx_strand_id
1 'polypeptide(L)'
;KDYQNYEVMQMENNEYMSSEEDFDIVDSLPNEENITNAITTSNNELGELSKTVSDSNINYFVEYRLSRDKLRAGLVDRLDGIIKNTQTTDDVRTKAQEEIMKIGETSEKELQIEGLVKAKGFEDALAFITSDEIKVVVSTDELTQQDMVKILDIVKSETKFDTESIKIMKKQ
;
A
#
# COMPACT_ATOMS: atom_id res chain seq x y z
N LYS A 1 20.06 9.47 31.38
CA LYS A 1 20.35 8.35 32.31
C LYS A 1 19.25 7.29 32.36
N ASP A 2 18.15 7.45 31.60
CA ASP A 2 16.97 6.57 31.70
C ASP A 2 16.77 5.62 30.49
N TYR A 3 17.63 5.69 29.48
CA TYR A 3 17.51 4.81 28.30
C TYR A 3 18.20 3.44 28.46
N GLN A 4 19.13 3.31 29.40
CA GLN A 4 19.83 2.03 29.64
C GLN A 4 18.99 1.02 30.43
N ASN A 5 17.95 1.45 31.14
CA ASN A 5 17.07 0.55 31.90
C ASN A 5 15.98 -0.12 31.01
N TYR A 6 15.70 0.44 29.81
CA TYR A 6 14.69 -0.14 28.90
C TYR A 6 15.23 -1.36 28.12
N GLU A 7 16.52 -1.37 27.80
CA GLU A 7 17.14 -2.48 27.06
C GLU A 7 17.31 -3.74 27.95
N VAL A 8 17.58 -3.56 29.24
CA VAL A 8 17.73 -4.68 30.19
C VAL A 8 16.41 -5.37 30.47
N MET A 9 15.28 -4.63 30.51
CA MET A 9 13.94 -5.22 30.71
C MET A 9 13.43 -6.00 29.50
N GLN A 10 13.91 -5.70 28.30
CA GLN A 10 13.52 -6.47 27.09
C GLN A 10 14.31 -7.76 26.94
N MET A 11 15.52 -7.86 27.53
CA MET A 11 16.31 -9.09 27.48
C MET A 11 15.86 -10.14 28.49
N GLU A 12 15.32 -9.72 29.65
CA GLU A 12 14.80 -10.68 30.66
C GLU A 12 13.44 -11.28 30.32
N ASN A 13 12.65 -10.66 29.43
CA ASN A 13 11.35 -11.19 29.01
C ASN A 13 11.41 -12.18 27.82
N ASN A 14 12.59 -12.41 27.25
CA ASN A 14 12.74 -13.31 26.11
C ASN A 14 13.23 -14.74 26.48
N GLU A 15 13.41 -15.02 27.77
CA GLU A 15 13.94 -16.31 28.25
C GLU A 15 12.86 -17.27 28.85
N TYR A 16 11.58 -16.91 28.76
CA TYR A 16 10.47 -17.71 29.27
C TYR A 16 9.42 -18.11 28.23
N MET A 17 9.83 -18.61 27.08
CA MET A 17 8.94 -19.37 26.18
C MET A 17 9.72 -20.40 25.36
N SER A 18 10.30 -21.36 26.06
CA SER A 18 10.61 -22.67 25.48
C SER A 18 9.89 -23.72 26.30
N SER A 19 8.58 -23.87 26.11
CA SER A 19 7.86 -25.06 26.39
C SER A 19 7.46 -25.67 25.06
N GLU A 20 8.12 -26.78 24.75
CA GLU A 20 7.75 -27.69 23.69
C GLU A 20 6.32 -28.19 24.00
N GLU A 21 5.31 -27.63 23.33
CA GLU A 21 4.03 -28.30 23.18
C GLU A 21 4.08 -28.99 21.83
N ASP A 22 4.15 -30.32 21.94
CA ASP A 22 4.00 -31.33 20.90
C ASP A 22 2.67 -31.07 20.16
N PHE A 23 2.70 -30.40 19.00
CA PHE A 23 1.58 -30.36 18.09
C PHE A 23 1.58 -31.66 17.29
N ASP A 24 0.75 -32.58 17.74
CA ASP A 24 0.37 -33.79 16.99
C ASP A 24 -0.26 -33.33 15.66
N ILE A 25 0.53 -33.29 14.58
CA ILE A 25 0.05 -33.08 13.21
C ILE A 25 -0.70 -34.36 12.84
N VAL A 26 -2.04 -34.30 12.96
CA VAL A 26 -2.92 -35.34 12.43
C VAL A 26 -2.75 -35.29 10.91
N ASP A 27 -1.99 -36.25 10.41
CA ASP A 27 -1.79 -36.50 8.98
C ASP A 27 -3.12 -36.93 8.33
N SER A 28 -3.84 -35.93 7.82
CA SER A 28 -4.96 -36.11 6.93
C SER A 28 -4.58 -35.50 5.58
N LEU A 29 -3.55 -36.06 4.94
CA LEU A 29 -3.21 -35.73 3.57
C LEU A 29 -4.28 -36.32 2.64
N PRO A 30 -5.04 -35.51 1.90
CA PRO A 30 -5.78 -36.02 0.75
C PRO A 30 -4.77 -36.49 -0.30
N ASN A 31 -5.05 -37.65 -0.85
CA ASN A 31 -4.33 -38.40 -1.85
C ASN A 31 -3.47 -37.52 -2.79
N GLU A 32 -2.17 -37.83 -2.91
CA GLU A 32 -1.17 -37.06 -3.67
C GLU A 32 -1.56 -36.77 -5.14
N GLU A 33 -2.42 -37.60 -5.74
CA GLU A 33 -2.92 -37.39 -7.12
C GLU A 33 -3.86 -36.16 -7.24
N ASN A 34 -4.60 -35.79 -6.20
CA ASN A 34 -5.50 -34.64 -6.24
C ASN A 34 -4.76 -33.29 -6.06
N ILE A 35 -3.64 -33.32 -5.33
CA ILE A 35 -2.82 -32.11 -5.11
C ILE A 35 -2.04 -31.76 -6.37
N THR A 36 -1.49 -32.78 -7.07
CA THR A 36 -0.75 -32.56 -8.32
C THR A 36 -1.64 -31.98 -9.41
N ASN A 37 -2.88 -32.45 -9.53
CA ASN A 37 -3.83 -31.92 -10.52
C ASN A 37 -4.29 -30.48 -10.18
N ALA A 38 -4.55 -30.17 -8.88
CA ALA A 38 -4.91 -28.82 -8.47
C ALA A 38 -3.76 -27.82 -8.67
N ILE A 39 -2.52 -28.22 -8.38
CA ILE A 39 -1.33 -27.38 -8.59
C ILE A 39 -1.04 -27.21 -10.08
N THR A 40 -1.23 -28.25 -10.91
CA THR A 40 -1.00 -28.17 -12.36
C THR A 40 -2.04 -27.29 -13.03
N THR A 41 -3.31 -27.35 -12.61
CA THR A 41 -4.37 -26.49 -13.16
C THR A 41 -4.17 -25.04 -12.74
N SER A 42 -3.84 -24.78 -11.48
CA SER A 42 -3.53 -23.42 -11.00
C SER A 42 -2.27 -22.83 -11.65
N ASN A 43 -1.24 -23.64 -11.90
CA ASN A 43 -0.03 -23.19 -12.57
C ASN A 43 -0.25 -22.90 -14.05
N ASN A 44 -1.18 -23.62 -14.72
CA ASN A 44 -1.53 -23.35 -16.11
C ASN A 44 -2.37 -22.07 -16.25
N GLU A 45 -3.33 -21.83 -15.36
CA GLU A 45 -4.10 -20.57 -15.34
C GLU A 45 -3.22 -19.38 -14.95
N LEU A 46 -2.34 -19.52 -13.95
CA LEU A 46 -1.34 -18.50 -13.60
C LEU A 46 -0.32 -18.31 -14.73
N GLY A 47 0.03 -19.34 -15.46
CA GLY A 47 0.93 -19.25 -16.61
C GLY A 47 0.30 -18.54 -17.81
N GLU A 48 -1.00 -18.70 -18.04
CA GLU A 48 -1.72 -17.94 -19.07
C GLU A 48 -2.00 -16.50 -18.65
N LEU A 49 -2.37 -16.25 -17.40
CA LEU A 49 -2.42 -14.89 -16.85
C LEU A 49 -1.04 -14.20 -16.91
N SER A 50 0.02 -14.91 -16.60
CA SER A 50 1.39 -14.39 -16.68
C SER A 50 1.85 -14.10 -18.11
N LYS A 51 1.30 -14.79 -19.11
CA LYS A 51 1.58 -14.51 -20.53
C LYS A 51 0.78 -13.32 -21.06
N THR A 52 -0.40 -13.03 -20.50
CA THR A 52 -1.20 -11.84 -20.86
C THR A 52 -0.76 -10.58 -20.08
N VAL A 53 -0.04 -10.73 -18.97
CA VAL A 53 0.50 -9.64 -18.13
C VAL A 53 2.01 -9.54 -18.31
N SER A 54 2.49 -9.69 -19.55
CA SER A 54 3.93 -9.55 -19.86
C SER A 54 4.38 -8.10 -20.01
N ASP A 55 3.59 -7.15 -19.49
CA ASP A 55 3.98 -5.76 -19.48
C ASP A 55 4.50 -5.39 -18.08
N SER A 56 5.82 -5.20 -17.98
CA SER A 56 6.50 -4.84 -16.73
C SER A 56 5.93 -3.57 -16.09
N ASN A 57 5.24 -2.76 -16.86
CA ASN A 57 4.60 -1.53 -16.42
C ASN A 57 3.28 -1.79 -15.68
N ILE A 58 2.43 -2.68 -16.20
CA ILE A 58 1.16 -3.04 -15.55
C ILE A 58 1.46 -3.61 -14.16
N ASN A 59 2.47 -4.49 -14.04
CA ASN A 59 2.89 -5.05 -12.77
C ASN A 59 3.36 -3.95 -11.79
N TYR A 60 4.15 -2.98 -12.26
CA TYR A 60 4.62 -1.87 -11.41
C TYR A 60 3.47 -1.10 -10.77
N PHE A 61 2.49 -0.65 -11.56
CA PHE A 61 1.35 0.14 -11.07
C PHE A 61 0.46 -0.67 -10.11
N VAL A 62 0.20 -1.94 -10.46
CA VAL A 62 -0.60 -2.85 -9.62
C VAL A 62 0.11 -3.14 -8.29
N GLU A 63 1.39 -3.47 -8.32
CA GLU A 63 2.18 -3.77 -7.11
C GLU A 63 2.26 -2.57 -6.16
N TYR A 64 2.47 -1.37 -6.70
CA TYR A 64 2.53 -0.17 -5.87
C TYR A 64 1.17 0.19 -5.27
N ARG A 65 0.06 0.06 -6.01
CA ARG A 65 -1.29 0.23 -5.44
C ARG A 65 -1.54 -0.77 -4.32
N LEU A 66 -1.27 -2.04 -4.57
CA LEU A 66 -1.45 -3.08 -3.57
C LEU A 66 -0.60 -2.83 -2.31
N SER A 67 0.66 -2.45 -2.48
CA SER A 67 1.56 -2.13 -1.37
C SER A 67 1.07 -0.91 -0.59
N ARG A 68 0.64 0.15 -1.27
CA ARG A 68 0.07 1.36 -0.67
C ARG A 68 -1.17 1.02 0.15
N ASP A 69 -2.10 0.27 -0.43
CA ASP A 69 -3.35 -0.11 0.22
C ASP A 69 -3.10 -1.00 1.45
N LYS A 70 -2.17 -1.95 1.35
CA LYS A 70 -1.76 -2.79 2.48
C LYS A 70 -1.13 -2.00 3.62
N LEU A 71 -0.25 -1.05 3.32
CA LEU A 71 0.36 -0.17 4.32
C LEU A 71 -0.69 0.71 5.01
N ARG A 72 -1.63 1.26 4.26
CA ARG A 72 -2.72 2.08 4.80
C ARG A 72 -3.68 1.27 5.66
N ALA A 73 -4.06 0.08 5.21
CA ALA A 73 -4.89 -0.82 6.02
C ALA A 73 -4.21 -1.13 7.36
N GLY A 74 -2.92 -1.47 7.37
CA GLY A 74 -2.18 -1.72 8.60
C GLY A 74 -2.04 -0.48 9.50
N LEU A 75 -1.99 0.73 8.92
CA LEU A 75 -1.99 1.97 9.71
C LEU A 75 -3.36 2.24 10.33
N VAL A 76 -4.43 2.09 9.57
CA VAL A 76 -5.81 2.24 10.06
C VAL A 76 -6.09 1.25 11.18
N ASP A 77 -5.69 -0.02 11.05
CA ASP A 77 -5.86 -1.03 12.09
C ASP A 77 -5.15 -0.64 13.41
N ARG A 78 -3.93 -0.10 13.30
CA ARG A 78 -3.19 0.39 14.49
C ARG A 78 -3.88 1.58 15.14
N LEU A 79 -4.35 2.55 14.34
CA LEU A 79 -5.06 3.73 14.84
C LEU A 79 -6.41 3.33 15.48
N ASP A 80 -7.13 2.40 14.88
CA ASP A 80 -8.37 1.84 15.43
C ASP A 80 -8.13 1.11 16.77
N GLY A 81 -6.98 0.41 16.89
CA GLY A 81 -6.54 -0.15 18.17
C GLY A 81 -6.33 0.91 19.26
N ILE A 82 -5.75 2.07 18.92
CA ILE A 82 -5.58 3.21 19.83
C ILE A 82 -6.95 3.77 20.25
N ILE A 83 -7.89 3.91 19.31
CA ILE A 83 -9.23 4.44 19.56
C ILE A 83 -10.02 3.52 20.51
N LYS A 84 -9.92 2.20 20.31
CA LYS A 84 -10.62 1.19 21.12
C LYS A 84 -10.01 0.94 22.49
N ASN A 85 -8.76 1.35 22.71
CA ASN A 85 -8.08 1.14 23.96
C ASN A 85 -8.63 2.08 25.06
N THR A 86 -9.17 1.51 26.14
CA THR A 86 -9.77 2.25 27.25
C THR A 86 -8.75 3.07 28.07
N GLN A 87 -7.46 2.75 27.97
CA GLN A 87 -6.38 3.49 28.63
C GLN A 87 -5.91 4.71 27.84
N THR A 88 -6.36 4.87 26.60
CA THR A 88 -5.99 6.00 25.76
C THR A 88 -6.73 7.25 26.20
N THR A 89 -6.00 8.37 26.32
CA THR A 89 -6.60 9.67 26.61
C THR A 89 -7.47 10.18 25.47
N ASP A 90 -8.45 11.02 25.76
CA ASP A 90 -9.37 11.57 24.75
C ASP A 90 -8.63 12.35 23.66
N ASP A 91 -7.56 13.10 24.03
CA ASP A 91 -6.74 13.84 23.07
C ASP A 91 -6.04 12.91 22.06
N VAL A 92 -5.45 11.82 22.54
CA VAL A 92 -4.79 10.83 21.65
C VAL A 92 -5.80 10.10 20.80
N ARG A 93 -6.98 9.79 21.33
CA ARG A 93 -8.07 9.17 20.57
C ARG A 93 -8.57 10.08 19.45
N THR A 94 -8.76 11.36 19.75
CA THR A 94 -9.17 12.36 18.74
C THR A 94 -8.14 12.47 17.62
N LYS A 95 -6.84 12.56 17.95
CA LYS A 95 -5.77 12.58 16.95
C LYS A 95 -5.73 11.33 16.08
N ALA A 96 -5.98 10.16 16.65
CA ALA A 96 -6.04 8.92 15.89
C ALA A 96 -7.24 8.92 14.91
N GLN A 97 -8.40 9.46 15.32
CA GLN A 97 -9.56 9.62 14.44
C GLN A 97 -9.29 10.61 13.30
N GLU A 98 -8.67 11.76 13.60
CA GLU A 98 -8.27 12.75 12.59
C GLU A 98 -7.30 12.16 11.56
N GLU A 99 -6.35 11.33 11.99
CA GLU A 99 -5.39 10.70 11.08
C GLU A 99 -6.07 9.66 10.17
N ILE A 100 -7.05 8.89 10.68
CA ILE A 100 -7.85 7.98 9.83
C ILE A 100 -8.65 8.78 8.78
N MET A 101 -9.27 9.89 9.16
CA MET A 101 -9.98 10.75 8.21
C MET A 101 -9.03 11.29 7.13
N LYS A 102 -7.85 11.76 7.52
CA LYS A 102 -6.82 12.25 6.60
C LYS A 102 -6.32 11.17 5.62
N ILE A 103 -6.15 9.93 6.08
CA ILE A 103 -5.82 8.80 5.21
C ILE A 103 -6.93 8.59 4.17
N GLY A 104 -8.21 8.68 4.57
CA GLY A 104 -9.35 8.57 3.67
C GLY A 104 -9.37 9.68 2.62
N GLU A 105 -9.28 10.94 3.03
CA GLU A 105 -9.26 12.11 2.14
C GLU A 105 -8.08 12.05 1.15
N THR A 106 -6.91 11.63 1.62
CA THR A 106 -5.73 11.47 0.76
C THR A 106 -5.95 10.39 -0.28
N SER A 107 -6.52 9.25 0.12
CA SER A 107 -6.81 8.13 -0.78
C SER A 107 -7.83 8.52 -1.86
N GLU A 108 -8.85 9.28 -1.50
CA GLU A 108 -9.86 9.78 -2.42
C GLU A 108 -9.24 10.72 -3.47
N LYS A 109 -8.43 11.69 -3.05
CA LYS A 109 -7.75 12.62 -3.95
C LYS A 109 -6.79 11.92 -4.91
N GLU A 110 -6.01 10.93 -4.41
CA GLU A 110 -5.14 10.14 -5.26
C GLU A 110 -5.92 9.37 -6.33
N LEU A 111 -7.03 8.74 -5.94
CA LEU A 111 -7.90 8.02 -6.86
C LEU A 111 -8.50 8.95 -7.93
N GLN A 112 -8.93 10.15 -7.54
CA GLN A 112 -9.46 11.16 -8.46
C GLN A 112 -8.39 11.61 -9.46
N ILE A 113 -7.18 11.94 -9.00
CA ILE A 113 -6.05 12.33 -9.85
C ILE A 113 -5.70 11.20 -10.81
N GLU A 114 -5.53 9.97 -10.33
CA GLU A 114 -5.23 8.80 -11.16
C GLU A 114 -6.30 8.59 -12.25
N GLY A 115 -7.58 8.69 -11.88
CA GLY A 115 -8.70 8.58 -12.81
C GLY A 115 -8.73 9.68 -13.88
N LEU A 116 -8.51 10.94 -13.49
CA LEU A 116 -8.50 12.08 -14.40
C LEU A 116 -7.29 12.04 -15.34
N VAL A 117 -6.12 11.62 -14.85
CA VAL A 117 -4.92 11.45 -15.69
C VAL A 117 -5.17 10.36 -16.75
N LYS A 118 -5.72 9.22 -16.36
CA LYS A 118 -6.11 8.16 -17.31
C LYS A 118 -7.14 8.65 -18.32
N ALA A 119 -8.12 9.46 -17.90
CA ALA A 119 -9.10 10.06 -18.80
C ALA A 119 -8.49 11.03 -19.84
N LYS A 120 -7.27 11.54 -19.59
CA LYS A 120 -6.51 12.36 -20.55
C LYS A 120 -5.71 11.54 -21.57
N GLY A 121 -5.80 10.21 -21.51
CA GLY A 121 -5.21 9.31 -22.52
C GLY A 121 -3.92 8.60 -22.07
N PHE A 122 -3.51 8.73 -20.81
CA PHE A 122 -2.43 7.92 -20.26
C PHE A 122 -2.92 6.49 -19.99
N GLU A 123 -2.09 5.51 -20.30
CA GLU A 123 -2.43 4.10 -20.14
C GLU A 123 -2.67 3.74 -18.67
N ASP A 124 -1.79 4.21 -17.79
CA ASP A 124 -1.95 4.11 -16.34
C ASP A 124 -1.31 5.30 -15.62
N ALA A 125 -1.74 5.54 -14.39
CA ALA A 125 -1.23 6.59 -13.54
C ALA A 125 -1.27 6.16 -12.07
N LEU A 126 -0.31 6.65 -11.28
CA LEU A 126 -0.22 6.42 -9.85
C LEU A 126 0.11 7.75 -9.17
N ALA A 127 -0.70 8.16 -8.21
CA ALA A 127 -0.50 9.37 -7.43
C ALA A 127 -0.12 9.05 -5.99
N PHE A 128 0.81 9.82 -5.44
CA PHE A 128 1.22 9.78 -4.05
C PHE A 128 1.14 11.20 -3.47
N ILE A 129 0.31 11.37 -2.48
CA ILE A 129 0.16 12.63 -1.75
C ILE A 129 0.77 12.48 -0.36
N THR A 130 1.70 13.37 -0.04
CA THR A 130 2.27 13.52 1.30
C THR A 130 1.87 14.88 1.87
N SER A 131 2.37 15.24 3.08
CA SER A 131 2.15 16.58 3.65
C SER A 131 2.76 17.70 2.81
N ASP A 132 3.85 17.44 2.11
CA ASP A 132 4.70 18.47 1.51
C ASP A 132 4.79 18.40 -0.02
N GLU A 133 4.49 17.27 -0.61
CA GLU A 133 4.64 17.05 -2.05
C GLU A 133 3.61 16.06 -2.62
N ILE A 134 3.38 16.19 -3.92
CA ILE A 134 2.64 15.22 -4.73
C ILE A 134 3.56 14.66 -5.79
N LYS A 135 3.56 13.33 -5.92
CA LYS A 135 4.22 12.61 -6.99
C LYS A 135 3.19 11.94 -7.87
N VAL A 136 3.25 12.18 -9.17
CA VAL A 136 2.42 11.50 -10.16
C VAL A 136 3.32 10.74 -11.11
N VAL A 137 3.15 9.43 -11.18
CA VAL A 137 3.84 8.54 -12.11
C VAL A 137 2.86 8.13 -13.19
N VAL A 138 3.23 8.28 -14.44
CA VAL A 138 2.38 7.92 -15.59
C VAL A 138 3.04 6.88 -16.47
N SER A 139 2.24 5.96 -17.00
CA SER A 139 2.66 5.02 -18.03
C SER A 139 2.62 5.71 -19.38
N THR A 140 3.78 5.96 -19.96
CA THR A 140 3.94 6.55 -21.29
C THR A 140 5.35 6.37 -21.80
N ASP A 141 5.50 6.15 -23.09
CA ASP A 141 6.81 6.10 -23.75
C ASP A 141 7.51 7.46 -23.74
N GLU A 142 6.74 8.52 -23.96
CA GLU A 142 7.24 9.89 -23.97
C GLU A 142 6.35 10.80 -23.11
N LEU A 143 6.97 11.65 -22.32
CA LEU A 143 6.29 12.65 -21.51
C LEU A 143 6.60 14.05 -22.09
N THR A 144 5.65 14.58 -22.86
CA THR A 144 5.79 15.89 -23.51
C THR A 144 5.50 17.04 -22.54
N GLN A 145 5.92 18.25 -22.90
CA GLN A 145 5.57 19.46 -22.13
C GLN A 145 4.06 19.66 -22.02
N GLN A 146 3.31 19.35 -23.09
CA GLN A 146 1.84 19.45 -23.08
C GLN A 146 1.23 18.45 -22.09
N ASP A 147 1.79 17.26 -22.00
CA ASP A 147 1.33 16.25 -21.05
C ASP A 147 1.61 16.67 -19.60
N MET A 148 2.79 17.22 -19.34
CA MET A 148 3.11 17.80 -18.03
C MET A 148 2.13 18.89 -17.62
N VAL A 149 1.75 19.79 -18.54
CA VAL A 149 0.77 20.84 -18.26
C VAL A 149 -0.60 20.24 -17.94
N LYS A 150 -1.08 19.26 -18.72
CA LYS A 150 -2.37 18.57 -18.45
C LYS A 150 -2.40 17.93 -17.07
N ILE A 151 -1.33 17.21 -16.70
CA ILE A 151 -1.23 16.55 -15.38
C ILE A 151 -1.17 17.61 -14.28
N LEU A 152 -0.38 18.66 -14.47
CA LEU A 152 -0.26 19.75 -13.51
C LEU A 152 -1.63 20.43 -13.25
N ASP A 153 -2.39 20.72 -14.30
CA ASP A 153 -3.72 21.31 -14.19
C ASP A 153 -4.68 20.42 -13.40
N ILE A 154 -4.65 19.11 -13.65
CA ILE A 154 -5.44 18.13 -12.89
C ILE A 154 -5.06 18.17 -11.41
N VAL A 155 -3.78 18.06 -11.10
CA VAL A 155 -3.32 18.05 -9.71
C VAL A 155 -3.68 19.33 -8.97
N LYS A 156 -3.56 20.47 -9.64
CA LYS A 156 -3.94 21.78 -9.06
C LYS A 156 -5.43 21.96 -8.87
N SER A 157 -6.27 21.35 -9.72
CA SER A 157 -7.73 21.38 -9.55
C SER A 157 -8.20 20.54 -8.34
N GLU A 158 -7.55 19.39 -8.10
CA GLU A 158 -7.94 18.47 -7.04
C GLU A 158 -7.24 18.76 -5.70
N THR A 159 -6.20 19.58 -5.71
CA THR A 159 -5.40 19.86 -4.51
C THR A 159 -5.06 21.34 -4.38
N LYS A 160 -4.53 21.71 -3.20
CA LYS A 160 -4.07 23.10 -2.95
C LYS A 160 -2.54 23.24 -3.04
N PHE A 161 -1.86 22.25 -3.61
CA PHE A 161 -0.41 22.28 -3.71
C PHE A 161 0.08 23.26 -4.77
N ASP A 162 1.17 23.92 -4.45
CA ASP A 162 1.88 24.78 -5.40
C ASP A 162 2.64 23.92 -6.43
N THR A 163 2.89 24.49 -7.58
CA THR A 163 3.58 23.81 -8.71
C THR A 163 4.94 23.22 -8.31
N GLU A 164 5.66 23.87 -7.41
CA GLU A 164 6.98 23.43 -6.94
C GLU A 164 6.93 22.14 -6.12
N SER A 165 5.78 21.86 -5.49
CA SER A 165 5.54 20.64 -4.71
C SER A 165 5.01 19.49 -5.55
N ILE A 166 4.80 19.68 -6.86
CA ILE A 166 4.26 18.66 -7.76
C ILE A 166 5.38 18.06 -8.60
N LYS A 167 5.60 16.76 -8.46
CA LYS A 167 6.60 16.01 -9.24
C LYS A 167 5.90 15.05 -10.20
N ILE A 168 6.21 15.17 -11.47
CA ILE A 168 5.65 14.31 -12.52
C ILE A 168 6.77 13.45 -13.09
N MET A 169 6.55 12.15 -13.13
CA MET A 169 7.53 11.16 -13.61
C MET A 169 6.87 10.22 -14.60
N LYS A 170 7.64 9.73 -15.57
CA LYS A 170 7.21 8.65 -16.44
C LYS A 170 7.78 7.31 -16.00
N LYS A 171 7.02 6.26 -16.25
CA LYS A 171 7.45 4.86 -16.17
C LYS A 171 7.20 4.22 -17.53
N GLN A 172 8.24 3.63 -18.09
CA GLN A 172 8.21 2.79 -19.28
C GLN A 172 8.12 1.33 -18.89
#